data_49440acfee344b03b9a6fecdb5e9ce62
#
_entry.id   49440acfee344b03b9a6fecdb5e9ce62
#
_cell.length_a   1.000
_cell.length_b   1.000
_cell.length_c   1.000
_cell.angle_alpha   90.00
_cell.angle_beta   90.00
_cell.angle_gamma   90.00
#
_symmetry.space_group_name_H-M   'P 1'
#
loop_
_entity.id
_entity.type
_entity.pdbx_description
1 polymer ?
#
loop_
_entity_poly.entity_id
_entity_poly.type
_entity_poly.pdbx_seq_one_letter_code
_entity_poly.pdbx_strand_id
1 'polypeptide(L)'
;SELPGVAVALVSGRALADLDSHTRMPSSVVLVGSHGAEVGALPPWMQAEVLDKSSLAMTPQKEELLASITATLRRIARAHPGTEVETKPTAAVLHTRNAKGRGSINATESALEYAMTLPDVTVTPGKEVVEFAVVPTSKGVAVDTLARASAADAWLYLGDDVTDESVFAQLGERDLGVKVGAGDTAARLRIADTEAVRGVLQRLLELR
;
A
#
# COMPACT_ATOMS: atom_id res chain seq x y z
N SER A 1 -11.18 1.99 -17.96
CA SER A 1 -11.49 1.02 -19.04
C SER A 1 -12.66 1.54 -19.83
N GLU A 2 -12.60 1.49 -21.16
CA GLU A 2 -13.76 1.77 -22.04
C GLU A 2 -14.64 0.53 -22.21
N LEU A 3 -14.29 -0.57 -21.55
CA LEU A 3 -15.02 -1.83 -21.62
C LEU A 3 -16.17 -1.83 -20.60
N PRO A 4 -17.43 -2.00 -21.03
CA PRO A 4 -18.57 -2.07 -20.12
C PRO A 4 -18.40 -3.19 -19.09
N GLY A 5 -18.66 -2.88 -17.81
CA GLY A 5 -18.55 -3.85 -16.72
C GLY A 5 -17.14 -4.25 -16.34
N VAL A 6 -16.11 -3.51 -16.78
CA VAL A 6 -14.72 -3.73 -16.36
C VAL A 6 -14.18 -2.49 -15.66
N ALA A 7 -13.79 -2.65 -14.40
CA ALA A 7 -13.01 -1.69 -13.65
C ALA A 7 -11.52 -2.07 -13.70
N VAL A 8 -10.66 -1.07 -13.77
CA VAL A 8 -9.20 -1.27 -13.74
C VAL A 8 -8.64 -0.45 -12.59
N ALA A 9 -7.79 -1.09 -11.79
CA ALA A 9 -7.03 -0.43 -10.74
C ALA A 9 -5.53 -0.77 -10.88
N LEU A 10 -4.68 0.20 -10.57
CA LEU A 10 -3.23 0.02 -10.46
C LEU A 10 -2.83 0.25 -9.01
N VAL A 11 -2.28 -0.77 -8.37
CA VAL A 11 -1.92 -0.77 -6.94
C VAL A 11 -0.40 -0.87 -6.81
N SER A 12 0.22 0.10 -6.13
CA SER A 12 1.67 0.24 -6.05
C SER A 12 2.16 0.61 -4.66
N GLY A 13 3.42 0.26 -4.37
CA GLY A 13 4.15 0.79 -3.19
C GLY A 13 4.63 2.23 -3.36
N ARG A 14 4.60 2.80 -4.58
CA ARG A 14 4.94 4.19 -4.83
C ARG A 14 3.91 5.13 -4.22
N ALA A 15 4.33 6.32 -3.80
CA ALA A 15 3.39 7.39 -3.46
C ALA A 15 2.45 7.69 -4.64
N LEU A 16 1.21 8.07 -4.36
CA LEU A 16 0.19 8.27 -5.38
C LEU A 16 0.61 9.30 -6.45
N ALA A 17 1.20 10.42 -6.03
CA ALA A 17 1.66 11.46 -6.96
C ALA A 17 2.81 10.96 -7.87
N ASP A 18 3.72 10.14 -7.33
CA ASP A 18 4.79 9.52 -8.11
C ASP A 18 4.23 8.50 -9.10
N LEU A 19 3.27 7.66 -8.66
CA LEU A 19 2.59 6.67 -9.50
C LEU A 19 1.87 7.36 -10.68
N ASP A 20 1.10 8.41 -10.42
CA ASP A 20 0.36 9.16 -11.45
C ASP A 20 1.31 9.77 -12.48
N SER A 21 2.37 10.43 -12.03
CA SER A 21 3.36 11.05 -12.92
C SER A 21 4.07 10.07 -13.85
N HIS A 22 4.32 8.84 -13.39
CA HIS A 22 5.02 7.82 -14.16
C HIS A 22 4.11 7.04 -15.11
N THR A 23 2.85 6.82 -14.74
CA THR A 23 1.96 5.93 -15.49
C THR A 23 1.07 6.65 -16.47
N ARG A 24 0.69 7.90 -16.18
CA ARG A 24 -0.21 8.74 -17.02
C ARG A 24 -1.47 7.97 -17.42
N MET A 25 -2.08 7.27 -16.46
CA MET A 25 -3.27 6.46 -16.72
C MET A 25 -4.49 7.34 -17.00
N PRO A 26 -5.44 6.86 -17.81
CA PRO A 26 -6.74 7.52 -17.97
C PRO A 26 -7.46 7.64 -16.61
N SER A 27 -8.29 8.69 -16.46
CA SER A 27 -9.09 8.91 -15.24
C SER A 27 -10.09 7.79 -14.92
N SER A 28 -10.33 6.88 -15.85
CA SER A 28 -11.12 5.65 -15.64
C SER A 28 -10.37 4.54 -14.89
N VAL A 29 -9.05 4.68 -14.70
CA VAL A 29 -8.23 3.74 -13.93
C VAL A 29 -8.06 4.25 -12.52
N VAL A 30 -8.40 3.46 -11.53
CA VAL A 30 -8.19 3.81 -10.11
C VAL A 30 -6.71 3.60 -9.76
N LEU A 31 -6.05 4.65 -9.27
CA LEU A 31 -4.68 4.58 -8.78
C LEU A 31 -4.68 4.39 -7.26
N VAL A 32 -3.89 3.46 -6.78
CA VAL A 32 -3.68 3.21 -5.35
C VAL A 32 -2.18 3.23 -5.07
N GLY A 33 -1.75 4.21 -4.30
CA GLY A 33 -0.36 4.41 -3.90
C GLY A 33 -0.06 3.92 -2.48
N SER A 34 1.23 3.97 -2.12
CA SER A 34 1.74 3.71 -0.76
C SER A 34 1.21 2.41 -0.16
N HIS A 35 1.23 1.31 -0.95
CA HIS A 35 0.71 -0.01 -0.56
C HIS A 35 -0.76 -0.01 -0.10
N GLY A 36 -1.58 0.94 -0.57
CA GLY A 36 -2.99 1.03 -0.19
C GLY A 36 -3.33 2.22 0.71
N ALA A 37 -2.34 2.98 1.17
CA ALA A 37 -2.56 4.14 2.04
C ALA A 37 -3.14 5.36 1.31
N GLU A 38 -2.98 5.43 0.00
CA GLU A 38 -3.42 6.54 -0.82
C GLU A 38 -4.30 6.02 -1.95
N VAL A 39 -5.54 6.49 -2.03
CA VAL A 39 -6.47 6.16 -3.12
C VAL A 39 -6.72 7.41 -3.95
N GLY A 40 -6.52 7.31 -5.25
CA GLY A 40 -6.76 8.39 -6.21
C GLY A 40 -8.25 8.64 -6.45
N ALA A 41 -8.54 9.48 -7.44
CA ALA A 41 -9.91 9.78 -7.81
C ALA A 41 -10.67 8.50 -8.21
N LEU A 42 -11.89 8.38 -7.69
CA LEU A 42 -12.78 7.27 -8.02
C LEU A 42 -13.67 7.63 -9.22
N PRO A 43 -13.92 6.67 -10.11
CA PRO A 43 -14.95 6.84 -11.13
C PRO A 43 -16.34 7.05 -10.49
N PRO A 44 -17.24 7.83 -11.13
CA PRO A 44 -18.55 8.19 -10.55
C PRO A 44 -19.47 6.99 -10.21
N TRP A 45 -19.23 5.84 -10.85
CA TRP A 45 -20.01 4.62 -10.60
C TRP A 45 -19.53 3.82 -9.39
N MET A 46 -18.37 4.17 -8.81
CA MET A 46 -17.83 3.50 -7.64
C MET A 46 -18.37 4.12 -6.35
N GLN A 47 -18.69 3.27 -5.37
CA GLN A 47 -19.30 3.70 -4.11
C GLN A 47 -18.24 4.35 -3.18
N ALA A 48 -18.04 5.65 -3.30
CA ALA A 48 -17.06 6.40 -2.48
C ALA A 48 -17.29 6.22 -0.97
N GLU A 49 -18.56 6.12 -0.54
CA GLU A 49 -18.92 5.90 0.88
C GLU A 49 -18.31 4.63 1.48
N VAL A 50 -18.03 3.61 0.65
CA VAL A 50 -17.37 2.38 1.12
C VAL A 50 -15.92 2.68 1.50
N LEU A 51 -15.24 3.54 0.74
CA LEU A 51 -13.88 3.98 1.08
C LEU A 51 -13.86 4.86 2.33
N ASP A 52 -14.76 5.81 2.45
CA ASP A 52 -14.83 6.74 3.59
C ASP A 52 -15.08 6.01 4.91
N LYS A 53 -15.80 4.88 4.87
CA LYS A 53 -16.06 4.02 6.03
C LYS A 53 -15.04 2.91 6.25
N SER A 54 -14.03 2.81 5.37
CA SER A 54 -13.01 1.77 5.45
C SER A 54 -11.93 2.08 6.48
N SER A 55 -11.14 1.07 6.82
CA SER A 55 -9.93 1.25 7.64
C SER A 55 -8.87 2.12 6.98
N LEU A 56 -8.96 2.32 5.65
CA LEU A 56 -8.06 3.18 4.87
C LEU A 56 -8.35 4.67 5.06
N ALA A 57 -9.53 5.04 5.56
CA ALA A 57 -9.89 6.44 5.75
C ALA A 57 -8.96 7.14 6.76
N MET A 58 -8.47 8.31 6.38
CA MET A 58 -7.73 9.21 7.27
C MET A 58 -8.74 10.08 8.01
N THR A 59 -8.90 9.83 9.31
CA THR A 59 -9.83 10.59 10.17
C THR A 59 -9.09 11.67 10.93
N PRO A 60 -9.77 12.73 11.44
CA PRO A 60 -9.13 13.75 12.27
C PRO A 60 -8.35 13.19 13.46
N GLN A 61 -8.85 12.11 14.09
CA GLN A 61 -8.16 11.44 15.20
C GLN A 61 -6.86 10.77 14.74
N LYS A 62 -6.85 10.15 13.55
CA LYS A 62 -5.63 9.57 12.95
C LYS A 62 -4.64 10.66 12.53
N GLU A 63 -5.10 11.80 12.02
CA GLU A 63 -4.25 12.95 11.71
C GLU A 63 -3.55 13.49 12.96
N GLU A 64 -4.28 13.67 14.05
CA GLU A 64 -3.73 14.10 15.34
C GLU A 64 -2.73 13.08 15.89
N LEU A 65 -3.05 11.80 15.81
CA LEU A 65 -2.15 10.71 16.21
C LEU A 65 -0.86 10.71 15.37
N LEU A 66 -0.96 10.85 14.06
CA LEU A 66 0.20 10.94 13.17
C LEU A 66 1.08 12.15 13.48
N ALA A 67 0.47 13.30 13.77
CA ALA A 67 1.20 14.50 14.18
C ALA A 67 1.96 14.27 15.49
N SER A 68 1.34 13.62 16.47
CA SER A 68 1.95 13.25 17.75
C SER A 68 3.12 12.29 17.59
N ILE A 69 2.94 11.23 16.75
CA ILE A 69 4.00 10.27 16.40
C ILE A 69 5.17 11.00 15.75
N THR A 70 4.88 11.82 14.74
CA THR A 70 5.90 12.58 14.02
C THR A 70 6.71 13.49 14.96
N ALA A 71 6.05 14.16 15.89
CA ALA A 71 6.71 15.00 16.88
C ALA A 71 7.64 14.19 17.79
N THR A 72 7.19 13.01 18.23
CA THR A 72 7.99 12.11 19.08
C THR A 72 9.20 11.55 18.32
N LEU A 73 9.02 11.07 17.09
CA LEU A 73 10.13 10.59 16.26
C LEU A 73 11.14 11.70 15.97
N ARG A 74 10.70 12.94 15.73
CA ARG A 74 11.60 14.10 15.59
C ARG A 74 12.38 14.41 16.87
N ARG A 75 11.80 14.15 18.04
CA ARG A 75 12.51 14.29 19.32
C ARG A 75 13.58 13.20 19.48
N ILE A 76 13.25 11.96 19.11
CA ILE A 76 14.24 10.86 19.06
C ILE A 76 15.37 11.19 18.08
N ALA A 77 15.03 11.66 16.88
CA ALA A 77 16.02 12.00 15.86
C ALA A 77 17.00 13.11 16.34
N ARG A 78 16.48 14.12 17.03
CA ARG A 78 17.34 15.17 17.62
C ARG A 78 18.31 14.64 18.69
N ALA A 79 17.95 13.62 19.43
CA ALA A 79 18.80 12.97 20.41
C ALA A 79 19.86 12.03 19.79
N HIS A 80 19.68 11.63 18.53
CA HIS A 80 20.53 10.69 17.82
C HIS A 80 21.00 11.26 16.47
N PRO A 81 22.08 12.04 16.42
CA PRO A 81 22.58 12.66 15.17
C PRO A 81 22.80 11.66 14.04
N GLY A 82 22.36 12.02 12.84
CA GLY A 82 22.38 11.18 11.64
C GLY A 82 21.11 10.37 11.44
N THR A 83 20.11 10.51 12.32
CA THR A 83 18.78 9.99 12.06
C THR A 83 17.87 11.07 11.47
N GLU A 84 16.91 10.68 10.64
CA GLU A 84 15.99 11.57 9.94
C GLU A 84 14.57 11.06 10.05
N VAL A 85 13.59 11.96 9.99
CA VAL A 85 12.16 11.59 9.99
C VAL A 85 11.53 11.99 8.67
N GLU A 86 11.06 11.01 7.93
CA GLU A 86 10.20 11.17 6.78
C GLU A 86 8.74 11.16 7.21
N THR A 87 7.93 12.08 6.71
CA THR A 87 6.48 12.09 6.93
C THR A 87 5.78 11.73 5.64
N LYS A 88 4.95 10.67 5.70
CA LYS A 88 4.07 10.24 4.63
C LYS A 88 2.62 10.63 4.96
N PRO A 89 1.67 10.59 4.01
CA PRO A 89 0.28 10.96 4.26
C PRO A 89 -0.38 10.21 5.43
N THR A 90 -0.01 8.94 5.65
CA THR A 90 -0.61 8.06 6.66
C THR A 90 0.40 7.44 7.62
N ALA A 91 1.67 7.84 7.52
CA ALA A 91 2.77 7.24 8.29
C ALA A 91 3.89 8.25 8.58
N ALA A 92 4.69 7.93 9.60
CA ALA A 92 5.98 8.59 9.86
C ALA A 92 7.07 7.52 9.93
N VAL A 93 8.23 7.80 9.35
CA VAL A 93 9.35 6.87 9.24
C VAL A 93 10.58 7.47 9.90
N LEU A 94 11.18 6.73 10.83
CA LEU A 94 12.49 7.05 11.38
C LEU A 94 13.57 6.32 10.57
N HIS A 95 14.42 7.06 9.87
CA HIS A 95 15.59 6.55 9.17
C HIS A 95 16.81 6.64 10.06
N THR A 96 17.55 5.55 10.20
CA THR A 96 18.73 5.47 11.10
C THR A 96 20.04 5.18 10.36
N ARG A 97 20.01 5.07 9.02
CA ARG A 97 21.15 4.67 8.18
C ARG A 97 22.39 5.54 8.37
N ASN A 98 22.21 6.84 8.53
CA ASN A 98 23.31 7.80 8.62
C ASN A 98 23.77 8.04 10.07
N ALA A 99 23.17 7.38 11.05
CA ALA A 99 23.59 7.49 12.45
C ALA A 99 24.90 6.73 12.69
N LYS A 100 25.83 7.34 13.44
CA LYS A 100 27.15 6.78 13.69
C LYS A 100 27.18 5.93 14.98
N GLY A 101 28.00 4.89 14.98
CA GLY A 101 28.25 4.05 16.14
C GLY A 101 26.95 3.37 16.64
N ARG A 102 26.66 3.50 17.94
CA ARG A 102 25.45 2.95 18.56
C ARG A 102 24.21 3.82 18.34
N GLY A 103 24.32 4.96 17.68
CA GLY A 103 23.21 5.90 17.47
C GLY A 103 22.03 5.28 16.74
N SER A 104 22.28 4.46 15.70
CA SER A 104 21.24 3.73 14.98
C SER A 104 20.49 2.76 15.89
N ILE A 105 21.21 1.96 16.69
CA ILE A 105 20.62 0.98 17.62
C ILE A 105 19.78 1.72 18.66
N ASN A 106 20.33 2.72 19.33
CA ASN A 106 19.65 3.44 20.40
C ASN A 106 18.41 4.19 19.89
N ALA A 107 18.48 4.77 18.69
CA ALA A 107 17.33 5.44 18.06
C ALA A 107 16.22 4.44 17.73
N THR A 108 16.59 3.26 17.19
CA THR A 108 15.64 2.19 16.88
C THR A 108 14.98 1.66 18.16
N GLU A 109 15.76 1.39 19.21
CA GLU A 109 15.25 0.94 20.51
C GLU A 109 14.26 1.96 21.11
N SER A 110 14.63 3.26 21.14
CA SER A 110 13.74 4.32 21.61
C SER A 110 12.43 4.42 20.81
N ALA A 111 12.49 4.20 19.48
CA ALA A 111 11.31 4.19 18.65
C ALA A 111 10.42 2.97 18.92
N LEU A 112 11.00 1.79 19.11
CA LEU A 112 10.27 0.56 19.41
C LEU A 112 9.67 0.59 20.85
N GLU A 113 10.36 1.17 21.84
CA GLU A 113 9.76 1.42 23.17
C GLU A 113 8.54 2.34 23.07
N TYR A 114 8.64 3.41 22.28
CA TYR A 114 7.48 4.28 22.03
C TYR A 114 6.34 3.53 21.32
N ALA A 115 6.65 2.65 20.38
CA ALA A 115 5.66 1.83 19.67
C ALA A 115 4.78 1.01 20.64
N MET A 116 5.35 0.51 21.74
CA MET A 116 4.62 -0.27 22.75
C MET A 116 3.50 0.54 23.45
N THR A 117 3.52 1.86 23.35
CA THR A 117 2.49 2.74 23.91
C THR A 117 1.34 3.03 22.94
N LEU A 118 1.41 2.50 21.70
CA LEU A 118 0.52 2.84 20.60
C LEU A 118 -0.25 1.59 20.11
N PRO A 119 -1.39 1.22 20.73
CA PRO A 119 -2.08 -0.04 20.42
C PRO A 119 -2.68 -0.09 19.00
N ASP A 120 -3.06 1.08 18.45
CA ASP A 120 -3.78 1.17 17.16
C ASP A 120 -2.88 1.65 16.01
N VAL A 121 -1.56 1.49 16.14
CA VAL A 121 -0.57 1.88 15.13
C VAL A 121 0.16 0.64 14.63
N THR A 122 0.21 0.48 13.32
CA THR A 122 1.04 -0.55 12.70
C THR A 122 2.48 -0.09 12.69
N VAL A 123 3.35 -0.78 13.43
CA VAL A 123 4.77 -0.47 13.47
C VAL A 123 5.56 -1.56 12.75
N THR A 124 6.31 -1.15 11.74
CA THR A 124 7.11 -2.06 10.90
C THR A 124 8.58 -1.71 11.02
N PRO A 125 9.38 -2.50 11.78
CA PRO A 125 10.82 -2.38 11.78
C PRO A 125 11.40 -2.95 10.47
N GLY A 126 12.32 -2.21 9.86
CA GLY A 126 13.04 -2.62 8.66
C GLY A 126 14.55 -2.44 8.82
N LYS A 127 15.29 -2.62 7.72
CA LYS A 127 16.74 -2.40 7.73
C LYS A 127 17.02 -0.90 7.84
N GLU A 128 17.50 -0.45 9.02
CA GLU A 128 17.84 0.94 9.32
C GLU A 128 16.65 1.92 9.20
N VAL A 129 15.43 1.40 9.39
CA VAL A 129 14.19 2.19 9.43
C VAL A 129 13.20 1.63 10.44
N VAL A 130 12.33 2.49 10.98
CA VAL A 130 11.13 2.09 11.71
C VAL A 130 9.97 2.93 11.20
N GLU A 131 8.97 2.28 10.60
CA GLU A 131 7.77 2.94 10.09
C GLU A 131 6.60 2.82 11.07
N PHE A 132 5.88 3.91 11.29
CA PHE A 132 4.68 4.01 12.11
C PHE A 132 3.51 4.43 11.23
N ALA A 133 2.60 3.53 10.94
CA ALA A 133 1.44 3.78 10.10
C ALA A 133 0.14 3.84 10.93
N VAL A 134 -0.58 4.96 10.86
CA VAL A 134 -1.89 5.16 11.53
C VAL A 134 -3.06 4.62 10.71
N VAL A 135 -2.80 4.28 9.44
CA VAL A 135 -3.71 3.55 8.57
C VAL A 135 -3.06 2.21 8.26
N PRO A 136 -3.72 1.08 8.54
CA PRO A 136 -3.19 -0.21 8.18
C PRO A 136 -3.06 -0.29 6.65
N THR A 137 -1.83 -0.38 6.18
CA THR A 137 -1.54 -0.39 4.75
C THR A 137 -1.16 -1.79 4.30
N SER A 138 -1.98 -2.37 3.45
CA SER A 138 -1.58 -3.51 2.65
C SER A 138 -2.32 -3.46 1.32
N LYS A 139 -1.69 -3.95 0.27
CA LYS A 139 -2.35 -4.10 -1.04
C LYS A 139 -3.62 -4.94 -0.92
N GLY A 140 -3.63 -5.94 -0.02
CA GLY A 140 -4.78 -6.76 0.26
C GLY A 140 -5.97 -5.96 0.78
N VAL A 141 -5.79 -5.15 1.82
CA VAL A 141 -6.85 -4.29 2.38
C VAL A 141 -7.38 -3.32 1.32
N ALA A 142 -6.48 -2.73 0.51
CA ALA A 142 -6.88 -1.81 -0.55
C ALA A 142 -7.73 -2.50 -1.62
N VAL A 143 -7.30 -3.67 -2.10
CA VAL A 143 -8.02 -4.44 -3.13
C VAL A 143 -9.38 -4.90 -2.60
N ASP A 144 -9.49 -5.41 -1.37
CA ASP A 144 -10.77 -5.79 -0.75
C ASP A 144 -11.72 -4.58 -0.65
N THR A 145 -11.19 -3.42 -0.27
CA THR A 145 -11.99 -2.19 -0.20
C THR A 145 -12.49 -1.75 -1.58
N LEU A 146 -11.63 -1.81 -2.61
CA LEU A 146 -12.02 -1.51 -3.99
C LEU A 146 -13.03 -2.54 -4.52
N ALA A 147 -12.90 -3.82 -4.16
CA ALA A 147 -13.84 -4.88 -4.48
C ALA A 147 -15.25 -4.51 -4.03
N ARG A 148 -15.36 -4.16 -2.77
CA ARG A 148 -16.65 -3.75 -2.19
C ARG A 148 -17.18 -2.46 -2.81
N ALA A 149 -16.32 -1.48 -3.06
CA ALA A 149 -16.71 -0.19 -3.65
C ALA A 149 -17.17 -0.32 -5.09
N SER A 150 -16.63 -1.27 -5.86
CA SER A 150 -17.00 -1.52 -7.26
C SER A 150 -18.18 -2.47 -7.42
N ALA A 151 -18.57 -3.19 -6.36
CA ALA A 151 -19.54 -4.28 -6.42
C ALA A 151 -19.20 -5.31 -7.53
N ALA A 152 -17.92 -5.58 -7.75
CA ALA A 152 -17.46 -6.50 -8.79
C ALA A 152 -17.79 -7.95 -8.43
N ASP A 153 -18.24 -8.73 -9.41
CA ASP A 153 -18.56 -10.15 -9.24
C ASP A 153 -17.33 -11.04 -9.12
N ALA A 154 -16.20 -10.61 -9.68
CA ALA A 154 -14.92 -11.33 -9.67
C ALA A 154 -13.74 -10.38 -9.94
N TRP A 155 -12.54 -10.81 -9.53
CA TRP A 155 -11.29 -10.07 -9.66
C TRP A 155 -10.24 -10.87 -10.43
N LEU A 156 -9.51 -10.15 -11.26
CA LEU A 156 -8.22 -10.61 -11.76
C LEU A 156 -7.13 -9.73 -11.16
N TYR A 157 -6.23 -10.31 -10.40
CA TYR A 157 -5.09 -9.62 -9.83
C TYR A 157 -3.76 -10.20 -10.35
N LEU A 158 -2.88 -9.35 -10.87
CA LEU A 158 -1.54 -9.71 -11.29
C LEU A 158 -0.53 -8.98 -10.41
N GLY A 159 0.44 -9.70 -9.84
CA GLY A 159 1.45 -9.12 -8.96
C GLY A 159 2.76 -9.89 -8.97
N ASP A 160 3.89 -9.18 -8.78
CA ASP A 160 5.24 -9.73 -8.80
C ASP A 160 5.95 -9.66 -7.44
N ASP A 161 5.50 -8.77 -6.57
CA ASP A 161 6.16 -8.47 -5.29
C ASP A 161 5.63 -9.36 -4.14
N VAL A 162 6.38 -9.39 -3.05
CA VAL A 162 6.00 -10.06 -1.79
C VAL A 162 4.74 -9.40 -1.19
N THR A 163 4.58 -8.09 -1.34
CA THR A 163 3.38 -7.37 -0.86
C THR A 163 2.09 -7.77 -1.58
N ASP A 164 2.19 -8.36 -2.79
CA ASP A 164 1.04 -8.87 -3.54
C ASP A 164 0.47 -10.16 -2.94
N GLU A 165 1.26 -10.90 -2.17
CA GLU A 165 0.81 -12.09 -1.48
C GLU A 165 -0.34 -11.81 -0.50
N SER A 166 -0.40 -10.59 0.05
CA SER A 166 -1.54 -10.14 0.88
C SER A 166 -2.85 -10.05 0.11
N VAL A 167 -2.79 -9.86 -1.22
CA VAL A 167 -3.95 -9.93 -2.11
C VAL A 167 -4.27 -11.37 -2.45
N PHE A 168 -3.27 -12.14 -2.93
CA PHE A 168 -3.48 -13.53 -3.34
C PHE A 168 -4.08 -14.39 -2.23
N ALA A 169 -3.68 -14.16 -0.97
CA ALA A 169 -4.15 -14.93 0.18
C ALA A 169 -5.65 -14.74 0.49
N GLN A 170 -6.27 -13.67 0.01
CA GLN A 170 -7.69 -13.36 0.29
C GLN A 170 -8.63 -13.53 -0.91
N LEU A 171 -8.09 -13.84 -2.11
CA LEU A 171 -8.91 -14.04 -3.30
C LEU A 171 -9.83 -15.26 -3.13
N GLY A 172 -11.11 -15.07 -3.48
CA GLY A 172 -12.15 -16.09 -3.41
C GLY A 172 -12.11 -17.08 -4.59
N GLU A 173 -13.08 -18.00 -4.64
CA GLU A 173 -13.13 -19.03 -5.69
C GLU A 173 -13.35 -18.47 -7.10
N ARG A 174 -14.07 -17.35 -7.20
CA ARG A 174 -14.35 -16.68 -8.48
C ARG A 174 -13.22 -15.79 -8.95
N ASP A 175 -12.29 -15.47 -8.06
CA ASP A 175 -11.18 -14.55 -8.34
C ASP A 175 -10.01 -15.30 -8.94
N LEU A 176 -9.19 -14.59 -9.73
CA LEU A 176 -7.98 -15.10 -10.31
C LEU A 176 -6.77 -14.28 -9.84
N GLY A 177 -5.87 -14.94 -9.09
CA GLY A 177 -4.54 -14.43 -8.77
C GLY A 177 -3.50 -14.98 -9.74
N VAL A 178 -2.68 -14.11 -10.30
CA VAL A 178 -1.60 -14.46 -11.22
C VAL A 178 -0.28 -13.91 -10.67
N LYS A 179 0.60 -14.80 -10.21
CA LYS A 179 1.97 -14.45 -9.84
C LYS A 179 2.77 -14.16 -11.10
N VAL A 180 3.45 -13.03 -11.14
CA VAL A 180 4.41 -12.68 -12.18
C VAL A 180 5.81 -13.02 -11.67
N GLY A 181 6.56 -13.81 -12.42
CA GLY A 181 7.91 -14.23 -12.05
C GLY A 181 7.98 -15.39 -11.06
N ALA A 182 9.15 -15.59 -10.47
CA ALA A 182 9.50 -16.70 -9.58
C ALA A 182 9.11 -16.41 -8.11
N GLY A 183 9.36 -17.38 -7.21
CA GLY A 183 9.14 -17.30 -5.76
C GLY A 183 7.88 -18.03 -5.32
N ASP A 184 7.75 -18.21 -3.99
CA ASP A 184 6.58 -18.82 -3.38
C ASP A 184 5.37 -17.88 -3.54
N THR A 185 4.16 -18.46 -3.70
CA THR A 185 2.96 -17.67 -3.89
C THR A 185 1.68 -18.40 -3.51
N ALA A 186 0.71 -17.66 -2.98
CA ALA A 186 -0.67 -18.09 -2.79
C ALA A 186 -1.52 -17.93 -4.07
N ALA A 187 -0.99 -17.30 -5.13
CA ALA A 187 -1.69 -17.17 -6.40
C ALA A 187 -1.93 -18.54 -7.06
N ARG A 188 -3.12 -18.71 -7.68
CA ARG A 188 -3.48 -19.94 -8.37
C ARG A 188 -2.76 -20.13 -9.70
N LEU A 189 -2.37 -19.05 -10.34
CA LEU A 189 -1.72 -19.04 -11.65
C LEU A 189 -0.38 -18.32 -11.58
N ARG A 190 0.47 -18.61 -12.57
CA ARG A 190 1.78 -17.97 -12.72
C ARG A 190 2.09 -17.68 -14.17
N ILE A 191 2.73 -16.57 -14.43
CA ILE A 191 3.36 -16.21 -15.69
C ILE A 191 4.84 -15.92 -15.48
N ALA A 192 5.63 -16.01 -16.55
CA ALA A 192 7.09 -15.99 -16.46
C ALA A 192 7.64 -14.64 -15.97
N ASP A 193 7.10 -13.54 -16.52
CA ASP A 193 7.65 -12.20 -16.35
C ASP A 193 6.61 -11.10 -16.66
N THR A 194 7.04 -9.86 -16.59
CA THR A 194 6.21 -8.68 -16.88
C THR A 194 5.84 -8.57 -18.36
N GLU A 195 6.62 -9.16 -19.29
CA GLU A 195 6.28 -9.15 -20.71
C GLU A 195 5.06 -10.05 -20.97
N ALA A 196 4.97 -11.18 -20.28
CA ALA A 196 3.83 -12.07 -20.36
C ALA A 196 2.50 -11.42 -19.85
N VAL A 197 2.57 -10.40 -18.97
CA VAL A 197 1.39 -9.61 -18.55
C VAL A 197 0.66 -9.02 -19.75
N ARG A 198 1.40 -8.48 -20.72
CA ARG A 198 0.81 -7.91 -21.92
C ARG A 198 -0.02 -8.96 -22.70
N GLY A 199 0.49 -10.19 -22.79
CA GLY A 199 -0.23 -11.29 -23.44
C GLY A 199 -1.54 -11.64 -22.72
N VAL A 200 -1.54 -11.67 -21.38
CA VAL A 200 -2.75 -11.88 -20.58
C VAL A 200 -3.78 -10.80 -20.85
N LEU A 201 -3.38 -9.52 -20.83
CA LEU A 201 -4.28 -8.40 -21.07
C LEU A 201 -4.83 -8.39 -22.50
N GLN A 202 -4.01 -8.72 -23.49
CA GLN A 202 -4.46 -8.87 -24.89
C GLN A 202 -5.49 -9.99 -25.02
N ARG A 203 -5.24 -11.14 -24.39
CA ARG A 203 -6.18 -12.27 -24.42
C ARG A 203 -7.51 -11.94 -23.77
N LEU A 204 -7.53 -11.17 -22.67
CA LEU A 204 -8.76 -10.69 -22.05
C LEU A 204 -9.58 -9.78 -22.99
N LEU A 205 -8.92 -8.96 -23.79
CA LEU A 205 -9.60 -8.12 -24.79
C LEU A 205 -10.23 -8.95 -25.92
N GLU A 206 -9.56 -10.04 -26.34
CA GLU A 206 -10.08 -10.92 -27.40
C GLU A 206 -11.25 -11.80 -26.97
N LEU A 207 -11.38 -12.11 -25.68
CA LEU A 207 -12.47 -12.95 -25.14
C LEU A 207 -13.79 -12.20 -24.98
N ARG A 208 -13.84 -10.96 -25.35
CA ARG A 208 -15.01 -10.07 -25.35
C ARG A 208 -15.41 -9.65 -26.76
#